data_59888cf467e96893d7b6c16801668ebd
#
_entry.id   59888cf467e96893d7b6c16801668ebd
#
_cell.length_a   1.000
_cell.length_b   1.000
_cell.length_c   1.000
_cell.angle_alpha   90.00
_cell.angle_beta   90.00
_cell.angle_gamma   90.00
#
_symmetry.space_group_name_H-M   'P 1'
#
loop_
_entity.id
_entity.type
_entity.pdbx_description
1 polymer ?
#
loop_
_entity_poly.entity_id
_entity_poly.type
_entity_poly.pdbx_seq_one_letter_code
_entity_poly.pdbx_strand_id
1 'polypeptide(L)'
;MGLMLVTATGICSMMGASINVIPFMIQKNVPGIGPYVVPAFLFAAIPAIFAAYSYAILSSSMPRAGGSYLYASRGLSPYLGFIASFSQWFGLSIVIGVIAYIIVPFIRDVFYNLGLISISDFLEVGYVRLSISLILIWVFVYINIIGGKLYRNTLIPMLFIMFALGSIVIVSGLLFNQNDFITSVFEIDKREITSIQYKQFDWRVFLTASTLLFSSFIGFDAIAQTGNEAKNPTKNIPKAILLAIFIVSIYYILFTISVYNIVPWNFVADESLIKDITAPGLL
;
A
#
# COMPACT_ATOMS: atom_id res chain seq x y z
N MET A 1 21.60 -9.22 7.08
CA MET A 1 20.39 -9.72 6.37
C MET A 1 20.75 -10.26 4.99
N GLY A 2 20.15 -11.38 4.53
CA GLY A 2 20.32 -11.88 3.16
C GLY A 2 19.42 -11.13 2.17
N LEU A 3 19.63 -11.37 0.85
CA LEU A 3 18.84 -10.71 -0.23
C LEU A 3 17.33 -10.82 -0.01
N MET A 4 16.83 -12.02 0.31
CA MET A 4 15.41 -12.28 0.51
C MET A 4 14.81 -11.40 1.62
N LEU A 5 15.48 -11.29 2.78
CA LEU A 5 14.97 -10.49 3.89
C LEU A 5 15.00 -8.98 3.57
N VAL A 6 16.06 -8.51 2.90
CA VAL A 6 16.17 -7.10 2.47
C VAL A 6 15.10 -6.77 1.42
N THR A 7 14.82 -7.68 0.48
CA THR A 7 13.71 -7.51 -0.48
C THR A 7 12.36 -7.52 0.22
N ALA A 8 12.15 -8.45 1.17
CA ALA A 8 10.91 -8.51 1.96
C ALA A 8 10.65 -7.22 2.75
N THR A 9 11.71 -6.62 3.33
CA THR A 9 11.60 -5.31 3.99
C THR A 9 11.06 -4.23 3.04
N GLY A 10 11.59 -4.15 1.82
CA GLY A 10 11.12 -3.18 0.84
C GLY A 10 9.69 -3.45 0.36
N ILE A 11 9.35 -4.71 0.10
CA ILE A 11 7.98 -5.08 -0.27
C ILE A 11 6.99 -4.70 0.84
N CYS A 12 7.25 -5.08 2.07
CA CYS A 12 6.39 -4.74 3.20
C CYS A 12 6.32 -3.23 3.47
N SER A 13 7.38 -2.47 3.15
CA SER A 13 7.37 -1.00 3.29
C SER A 13 6.50 -0.32 2.23
N MET A 14 6.39 -0.88 1.02
CA MET A 14 5.53 -0.37 -0.06
C MET A 14 4.12 -0.94 0.04
N MET A 15 4.00 -2.25 0.22
CA MET A 15 2.73 -2.95 0.29
C MET A 15 2.25 -2.99 1.75
N GLY A 16 1.48 -2.03 2.16
CA GLY A 16 0.77 -2.06 3.44
C GLY A 16 -0.71 -2.37 3.23
N ALA A 17 -1.54 -1.99 4.21
CA ALA A 17 -3.00 -2.00 4.07
C ALA A 17 -3.50 -1.15 2.89
N SER A 18 -2.63 -0.27 2.37
CA SER A 18 -2.94 0.68 1.31
C SER A 18 -3.45 0.04 0.03
N ILE A 19 -2.92 -1.12 -0.37
CA ILE A 19 -3.37 -1.78 -1.61
C ILE A 19 -4.85 -2.20 -1.55
N ASN A 20 -5.35 -2.54 -0.37
CA ASN A 20 -6.75 -2.92 -0.17
C ASN A 20 -7.70 -1.71 -0.13
N VAL A 21 -7.18 -0.50 -0.10
CA VAL A 21 -7.95 0.75 0.07
C VAL A 21 -7.75 1.70 -1.12
N ILE A 22 -6.51 1.88 -1.56
CA ILE A 22 -6.15 2.90 -2.58
C ILE A 22 -6.93 2.74 -3.90
N PRO A 23 -7.08 1.52 -4.47
CA PRO A 23 -7.81 1.36 -5.73
C PRO A 23 -9.26 1.85 -5.66
N PHE A 24 -9.85 1.87 -4.47
CA PHE A 24 -11.22 2.33 -4.24
C PHE A 24 -11.25 3.80 -3.84
N MET A 25 -10.42 4.19 -2.88
CA MET A 25 -10.37 5.56 -2.39
C MET A 25 -9.94 6.57 -3.44
N ILE A 26 -9.28 6.13 -4.52
CA ILE A 26 -8.92 7.02 -5.63
C ILE A 26 -10.15 7.58 -6.33
N GLN A 27 -11.27 6.86 -6.37
CA GLN A 27 -12.53 7.34 -6.92
C GLN A 27 -13.08 8.52 -6.09
N LYS A 28 -12.94 8.46 -4.77
CA LYS A 28 -13.33 9.53 -3.83
C LYS A 28 -12.39 10.73 -3.91
N ASN A 29 -11.08 10.47 -3.91
CA ASN A 29 -10.06 11.52 -3.82
C ASN A 29 -9.86 12.25 -5.15
N VAL A 30 -10.14 11.59 -6.27
CA VAL A 30 -10.05 12.14 -7.62
C VAL A 30 -11.37 11.86 -8.35
N PRO A 31 -12.43 12.61 -8.03
CA PRO A 31 -13.72 12.42 -8.68
C PRO A 31 -13.56 12.57 -10.19
N GLY A 32 -14.00 11.56 -10.89
CA GLY A 32 -13.92 11.62 -12.34
C GLY A 32 -12.86 10.74 -12.98
N ILE A 33 -12.00 10.06 -12.21
CA ILE A 33 -11.05 9.09 -12.78
C ILE A 33 -11.77 7.92 -13.46
N GLY A 34 -12.89 7.44 -12.90
CA GLY A 34 -13.72 6.38 -13.49
C GLY A 34 -12.93 5.12 -13.83
N PRO A 35 -13.04 4.62 -15.09
CA PRO A 35 -12.38 3.38 -15.52
C PRO A 35 -10.87 3.50 -15.68
N TYR A 36 -10.30 4.72 -15.59
CA TYR A 36 -8.90 4.98 -15.89
C TYR A 36 -7.95 4.74 -14.71
N VAL A 37 -8.41 4.13 -13.62
CA VAL A 37 -7.57 3.83 -12.44
C VAL A 37 -6.43 2.86 -12.78
N VAL A 38 -6.71 1.79 -13.54
CA VAL A 38 -5.68 0.83 -13.95
C VAL A 38 -4.59 1.47 -14.81
N PRO A 39 -4.92 2.20 -15.91
CA PRO A 39 -3.92 2.96 -16.65
C PRO A 39 -3.16 3.98 -15.80
N ALA A 40 -3.82 4.62 -14.82
CA ALA A 40 -3.18 5.58 -13.92
C ALA A 40 -2.15 4.91 -13.00
N PHE A 41 -2.40 3.69 -12.52
CA PHE A 41 -1.40 2.89 -11.79
C PHE A 41 -0.20 2.52 -12.67
N LEU A 42 -0.44 2.10 -13.91
CA LEU A 42 0.63 1.81 -14.86
C LEU A 42 1.50 3.05 -15.11
N PHE A 43 0.86 4.21 -15.29
CA PHE A 43 1.57 5.46 -15.47
C PHE A 43 2.37 5.87 -14.22
N ALA A 44 1.81 5.68 -13.02
CA ALA A 44 2.48 5.94 -11.74
C ALA A 44 3.69 5.02 -11.50
N ALA A 45 3.68 3.80 -11.98
CA ALA A 45 4.79 2.86 -11.85
C ALA A 45 6.05 3.32 -12.62
N ILE A 46 5.89 4.06 -13.73
CA ILE A 46 7.02 4.49 -14.56
C ILE A 46 8.02 5.36 -13.77
N PRO A 47 7.64 6.51 -13.19
CA PRO A 47 8.56 7.32 -12.40
C PRO A 47 9.04 6.59 -11.14
N ALA A 48 8.24 5.68 -10.55
CA ALA A 48 8.65 4.88 -9.40
C ALA A 48 9.79 3.93 -9.75
N ILE A 49 9.74 3.28 -10.91
CA ILE A 49 10.81 2.39 -11.40
C ILE A 49 12.09 3.19 -11.66
N PHE A 50 12.02 4.38 -12.28
CA PHE A 50 13.18 5.24 -12.49
C PHE A 50 13.80 5.72 -11.16
N ALA A 51 12.97 6.09 -10.20
CA ALA A 51 13.44 6.47 -8.87
C ALA A 51 14.14 5.29 -8.17
N ALA A 52 13.53 4.11 -8.19
CA ALA A 52 14.12 2.89 -7.63
C ALA A 52 15.45 2.51 -8.31
N TYR A 53 15.53 2.65 -9.63
CA TYR A 53 16.77 2.42 -10.39
C TYR A 53 17.88 3.40 -9.97
N SER A 54 17.55 4.68 -9.80
CA SER A 54 18.50 5.67 -9.30
C SER A 54 19.00 5.32 -7.91
N TYR A 55 18.11 4.91 -7.00
CA TYR A 55 18.48 4.43 -5.67
C TYR A 55 19.34 3.16 -5.71
N ALA A 56 19.08 2.25 -6.64
CA ALA A 56 19.90 1.05 -6.83
C ALA A 56 21.34 1.40 -7.22
N ILE A 57 21.53 2.35 -8.14
CA ILE A 57 22.86 2.85 -8.53
C ILE A 57 23.56 3.50 -7.34
N LEU A 58 22.88 4.42 -6.65
CA LEU A 58 23.44 5.13 -5.49
C LEU A 58 23.81 4.17 -4.35
N SER A 59 22.99 3.16 -4.10
CA SER A 59 23.25 2.15 -3.06
C SER A 59 24.42 1.24 -3.39
N SER A 60 24.70 0.98 -4.67
CA SER A 60 25.90 0.23 -5.07
C SER A 60 27.17 1.01 -4.85
N SER A 61 27.13 2.32 -5.07
CA SER A 61 28.27 3.24 -4.91
C SER A 61 28.51 3.64 -3.45
N MET A 62 27.45 3.73 -2.66
CA MET A 62 27.46 4.15 -1.26
C MET A 62 26.71 3.14 -0.37
N PRO A 63 27.25 1.93 -0.16
CA PRO A 63 26.55 0.81 0.47
C PRO A 63 26.54 0.90 2.02
N ARG A 64 26.31 2.07 2.56
CA ARG A 64 26.19 2.34 4.01
C ARG A 64 24.77 2.67 4.38
N ALA A 65 24.41 2.45 5.64
CA ALA A 65 23.13 2.93 6.16
C ALA A 65 23.05 4.45 6.08
N GLY A 66 21.87 4.98 5.78
CA GLY A 66 21.64 6.41 5.66
C GLY A 66 20.77 6.81 4.46
N GLY A 67 20.61 5.93 3.46
CA GLY A 67 19.69 6.12 2.34
C GLY A 67 19.71 7.53 1.75
N SER A 68 18.55 8.16 1.69
CA SER A 68 18.35 9.51 1.13
C SER A 68 19.27 10.57 1.73
N TYR A 69 19.54 10.51 3.05
CA TYR A 69 20.50 11.42 3.70
C TYR A 69 21.89 11.30 3.09
N LEU A 70 22.40 10.08 3.03
CA LEU A 70 23.77 9.83 2.55
C LEU A 70 23.92 10.24 1.09
N TYR A 71 22.94 9.93 0.26
CA TYR A 71 22.98 10.21 -1.18
C TYR A 71 22.91 11.72 -1.46
N ALA A 72 21.95 12.40 -0.82
CA ALA A 72 21.79 13.84 -1.01
C ALA A 72 22.92 14.64 -0.38
N SER A 73 23.44 14.25 0.81
CA SER A 73 24.51 14.97 1.47
C SER A 73 25.86 14.88 0.74
N ARG A 74 26.12 13.74 0.09
CA ARG A 74 27.37 13.52 -0.68
C ARG A 74 27.26 13.93 -2.14
N GLY A 75 26.07 13.78 -2.75
CA GLY A 75 25.86 14.12 -4.15
C GLY A 75 25.53 15.58 -4.39
N LEU A 76 24.94 16.27 -3.42
CA LEU A 76 24.50 17.66 -3.53
C LEU A 76 25.11 18.54 -2.44
N SER A 77 24.54 18.50 -1.23
CA SER A 77 25.06 19.25 -0.07
C SER A 77 24.57 18.64 1.25
N PRO A 78 25.29 18.85 2.38
CA PRO A 78 24.83 18.41 3.71
C PRO A 78 23.47 18.98 4.10
N TYR A 79 23.15 20.20 3.69
CA TYR A 79 21.88 20.85 3.95
C TYR A 79 20.72 20.14 3.25
N LEU A 80 20.88 19.80 1.96
CA LEU A 80 19.88 19.03 1.21
C LEU A 80 19.75 17.59 1.74
N GLY A 81 20.83 16.99 2.20
CA GLY A 81 20.81 15.72 2.91
C GLY A 81 19.97 15.77 4.17
N PHE A 82 20.11 16.81 4.97
CA PHE A 82 19.29 17.02 6.17
C PHE A 82 17.81 17.19 5.81
N ILE A 83 17.48 18.04 4.83
CA ILE A 83 16.10 18.24 4.39
C ILE A 83 15.48 16.91 3.93
N ALA A 84 16.16 16.13 3.10
CA ALA A 84 15.68 14.85 2.60
C ALA A 84 15.39 13.88 3.75
N SER A 85 16.30 13.75 4.70
CA SER A 85 16.17 12.85 5.84
C SER A 85 15.07 13.31 6.81
N PHE A 86 15.00 14.59 7.11
CA PHE A 86 13.98 15.16 7.99
C PHE A 86 12.58 15.00 7.40
N SER A 87 12.41 15.32 6.12
CA SER A 87 11.14 15.18 5.43
C SER A 87 10.67 13.72 5.39
N GLN A 88 11.61 12.79 5.15
CA GLN A 88 11.31 11.35 5.16
C GLN A 88 10.90 10.88 6.56
N TRP A 89 11.66 11.23 7.59
CA TRP A 89 11.35 10.88 8.98
C TRP A 89 9.99 11.42 9.41
N PHE A 90 9.74 12.69 9.15
CA PHE A 90 8.49 13.35 9.51
C PHE A 90 7.29 12.76 8.76
N GLY A 91 7.42 12.57 7.44
CA GLY A 91 6.38 11.96 6.62
C GLY A 91 6.05 10.52 7.05
N LEU A 92 7.06 9.68 7.28
CA LEU A 92 6.86 8.31 7.75
C LEU A 92 6.21 8.25 9.13
N SER A 93 6.56 9.17 10.03
CA SER A 93 5.95 9.23 11.37
C SER A 93 4.45 9.49 11.29
N ILE A 94 4.03 10.41 10.41
CA ILE A 94 2.61 10.68 10.15
C ILE A 94 1.92 9.44 9.53
N VAL A 95 2.52 8.86 8.51
CA VAL A 95 1.96 7.68 7.80
C VAL A 95 1.77 6.51 8.75
N ILE A 96 2.73 6.21 9.62
CA ILE A 96 2.63 5.13 10.62
C ILE A 96 1.43 5.38 11.56
N GLY A 97 1.26 6.62 12.03
CA GLY A 97 0.12 6.99 12.87
C GLY A 97 -1.22 6.79 12.16
N VAL A 98 -1.31 7.25 10.91
CA VAL A 98 -2.53 7.09 10.08
C VAL A 98 -2.84 5.62 9.83
N ILE A 99 -1.84 4.80 9.46
CA ILE A 99 -2.03 3.36 9.21
C ILE A 99 -2.51 2.67 10.48
N ALA A 100 -1.88 2.93 11.63
CA ALA A 100 -2.28 2.33 12.90
C ALA A 100 -3.74 2.69 13.27
N TYR A 101 -4.17 3.91 12.95
CA TYR A 101 -5.54 4.37 13.18
C TYR A 101 -6.54 3.73 12.22
N ILE A 102 -6.17 3.49 10.96
CA ILE A 102 -7.02 2.87 9.93
C ILE A 102 -7.17 1.35 10.14
N ILE A 103 -6.21 0.68 10.78
CA ILE A 103 -6.30 -0.77 11.04
C ILE A 103 -7.49 -1.10 11.97
N VAL A 104 -7.84 -0.24 12.90
CA VAL A 104 -8.91 -0.51 13.87
C VAL A 104 -10.29 -0.72 13.21
N PRO A 105 -10.74 0.10 12.24
CA PRO A 105 -11.95 -0.19 11.46
C PRO A 105 -11.96 -1.56 10.77
N PHE A 106 -10.83 -2.03 10.25
CA PHE A 106 -10.77 -3.38 9.66
C PHE A 106 -11.06 -4.46 10.71
N ILE A 107 -10.50 -4.30 11.91
CA ILE A 107 -10.77 -5.20 13.03
C ILE A 107 -12.25 -5.13 13.43
N ARG A 108 -12.82 -3.93 13.48
CA ARG A 108 -14.24 -3.68 13.74
C ARG A 108 -15.12 -4.44 12.74
N ASP A 109 -14.83 -4.32 11.45
CA ASP A 109 -15.62 -4.94 10.38
C ASP A 109 -15.58 -6.47 10.47
N VAL A 110 -14.45 -7.06 10.87
CA VAL A 110 -14.37 -8.50 11.15
C VAL A 110 -15.31 -8.90 12.28
N PHE A 111 -15.33 -8.16 13.39
CA PHE A 111 -16.24 -8.46 14.50
C PHE A 111 -17.71 -8.24 14.15
N TYR A 112 -18.00 -7.24 13.35
CA TYR A 112 -19.34 -7.00 12.82
C TYR A 112 -19.84 -8.18 11.98
N ASN A 113 -19.03 -8.66 11.05
CA ASN A 113 -19.35 -9.83 10.21
C ASN A 113 -19.48 -11.15 10.98
N LEU A 114 -18.82 -11.25 12.13
CA LEU A 114 -18.98 -12.39 13.06
C LEU A 114 -20.23 -12.27 13.97
N GLY A 115 -21.04 -11.22 13.79
CA GLY A 115 -22.24 -10.98 14.61
C GLY A 115 -21.97 -10.43 16.01
N LEU A 116 -20.74 -10.02 16.30
CA LEU A 116 -20.33 -9.47 17.60
C LEU A 116 -20.51 -7.94 17.62
N ILE A 117 -21.76 -7.49 17.45
CA ILE A 117 -22.12 -6.08 17.28
C ILE A 117 -21.63 -5.21 18.44
N SER A 118 -21.77 -5.66 19.68
CA SER A 118 -21.33 -4.88 20.87
C SER A 118 -19.84 -4.60 20.87
N ILE A 119 -19.00 -5.51 20.36
CA ILE A 119 -17.55 -5.31 20.25
C ILE A 119 -17.26 -4.36 19.10
N SER A 120 -17.97 -4.50 17.99
CA SER A 120 -17.87 -3.59 16.85
C SER A 120 -18.17 -2.14 17.24
N ASP A 121 -19.28 -1.90 17.93
CA ASP A 121 -19.68 -0.57 18.42
C ASP A 121 -18.65 0.02 19.41
N PHE A 122 -18.10 -0.82 20.30
CA PHE A 122 -17.05 -0.40 21.22
C PHE A 122 -15.77 0.04 20.49
N LEU A 123 -15.38 -0.65 19.41
CA LEU A 123 -14.22 -0.29 18.59
C LEU A 123 -14.41 1.00 17.78
N GLU A 124 -15.64 1.44 17.59
CA GLU A 124 -15.97 2.69 16.88
C GLU A 124 -15.74 3.93 17.75
N VAL A 125 -15.72 3.75 19.07
CA VAL A 125 -15.51 4.86 20.00
C VAL A 125 -14.11 5.46 19.84
N GLY A 126 -14.02 6.76 19.57
CA GLY A 126 -12.79 7.44 19.16
C GLY A 126 -11.59 7.26 20.11
N TYR A 127 -11.81 7.31 21.43
CA TYR A 127 -10.73 7.12 22.39
C TYR A 127 -10.27 5.65 22.47
N VAL A 128 -11.16 4.68 22.27
CA VAL A 128 -10.81 3.25 22.18
C VAL A 128 -9.97 2.99 20.95
N ARG A 129 -10.41 3.51 19.81
CA ARG A 129 -9.68 3.44 18.55
C ARG A 129 -8.27 4.01 18.67
N LEU A 130 -8.13 5.20 19.28
CA LEU A 130 -6.84 5.83 19.52
C LEU A 130 -5.95 4.97 20.44
N SER A 131 -6.49 4.43 21.53
CA SER A 131 -5.75 3.59 22.48
C SER A 131 -5.22 2.33 21.81
N ILE A 132 -6.05 1.64 21.04
CA ILE A 132 -5.64 0.43 20.29
C ILE A 132 -4.54 0.78 19.27
N SER A 133 -4.68 1.89 18.55
CA SER A 133 -3.67 2.35 17.59
C SER A 133 -2.33 2.62 18.25
N LEU A 134 -2.33 3.25 19.43
CA LEU A 134 -1.10 3.50 20.20
C LEU A 134 -0.48 2.19 20.70
N ILE A 135 -1.28 1.25 21.20
CA ILE A 135 -0.80 -0.07 21.62
C ILE A 135 -0.14 -0.80 20.44
N LEU A 136 -0.76 -0.79 19.25
CA LEU A 136 -0.19 -1.40 18.06
C LEU A 136 1.17 -0.79 17.71
N ILE A 137 1.30 0.54 17.72
CA ILE A 137 2.58 1.21 17.47
C ILE A 137 3.64 0.75 18.46
N TRP A 138 3.32 0.73 19.77
CA TRP A 138 4.27 0.34 20.80
C TRP A 138 4.66 -1.14 20.72
N VAL A 139 3.76 -2.02 20.31
CA VAL A 139 4.08 -3.44 20.05
C VAL A 139 5.13 -3.55 18.95
N PHE A 140 4.96 -2.84 17.83
CA PHE A 140 5.94 -2.88 16.75
C PHE A 140 7.26 -2.20 17.11
N VAL A 141 7.24 -1.10 17.88
CA VAL A 141 8.45 -0.49 18.44
C VAL A 141 9.20 -1.50 19.32
N TYR A 142 8.50 -2.21 20.20
CA TYR A 142 9.09 -3.23 21.05
C TYR A 142 9.73 -4.38 20.26
N ILE A 143 9.05 -4.88 19.21
CA ILE A 143 9.59 -5.90 18.31
C ILE A 143 10.90 -5.42 17.66
N ASN A 144 10.97 -4.14 17.26
CA ASN A 144 12.18 -3.57 16.67
C ASN A 144 13.33 -3.43 17.68
N ILE A 145 13.03 -3.06 18.94
CA ILE A 145 14.04 -2.93 20.01
C ILE A 145 14.68 -4.28 20.35
N ILE A 146 13.90 -5.37 20.38
CA ILE A 146 14.42 -6.73 20.66
C ILE A 146 15.40 -7.17 19.58
N GLY A 147 15.25 -6.70 18.35
CA GLY A 147 16.26 -6.84 17.30
C GLY A 147 15.91 -7.77 16.16
N GLY A 148 16.86 -7.92 15.22
CA GLY A 148 16.66 -8.46 13.89
C GLY A 148 16.14 -9.90 13.79
N LYS A 149 16.28 -10.74 14.82
CA LYS A 149 15.73 -12.11 14.80
C LYS A 149 14.20 -12.08 14.94
N LEU A 150 13.68 -11.29 15.89
CA LEU A 150 12.25 -11.15 16.09
C LEU A 150 11.62 -10.40 14.90
N TYR A 151 12.26 -9.33 14.44
CA TYR A 151 11.86 -8.60 13.24
C TYR A 151 11.68 -9.53 12.03
N ARG A 152 12.67 -10.37 11.73
CA ARG A 152 12.59 -11.34 10.63
C ARG A 152 11.45 -12.34 10.80
N ASN A 153 11.29 -12.87 12.01
CA ASN A 153 10.27 -13.88 12.32
C ASN A 153 8.85 -13.31 12.27
N THR A 154 8.69 -12.01 12.41
CA THR A 154 7.40 -11.31 12.26
C THR A 154 7.16 -10.91 10.81
N LEU A 155 8.15 -10.32 10.14
CA LEU A 155 8.02 -9.75 8.81
C LEU A 155 7.77 -10.81 7.72
N ILE A 156 8.50 -11.92 7.75
CA ILE A 156 8.37 -12.95 6.70
C ILE A 156 6.98 -13.62 6.72
N PRO A 157 6.43 -14.10 7.85
CA PRO A 157 5.07 -14.63 7.88
C PRO A 157 4.02 -13.61 7.45
N MET A 158 4.15 -12.34 7.89
CA MET A 158 3.22 -11.27 7.49
C MET A 158 3.25 -11.04 5.98
N LEU A 159 4.43 -11.08 5.35
CA LEU A 159 4.56 -10.98 3.90
C LEU A 159 3.80 -12.10 3.19
N PHE A 160 3.95 -13.35 3.64
CA PHE A 160 3.24 -14.49 3.05
C PHE A 160 1.73 -14.39 3.23
N ILE A 161 1.26 -14.00 4.42
CA ILE A 161 -0.18 -13.80 4.69
C ILE A 161 -0.72 -12.71 3.78
N MET A 162 -0.02 -11.60 3.64
CA MET A 162 -0.42 -10.48 2.77
C MET A 162 -0.55 -10.93 1.31
N PHE A 163 0.44 -11.66 0.78
CA PHE A 163 0.35 -12.19 -0.57
C PHE A 163 -0.75 -13.23 -0.73
N ALA A 164 -0.94 -14.10 0.27
CA ALA A 164 -2.01 -15.10 0.23
C ALA A 164 -3.40 -14.45 0.18
N LEU A 165 -3.67 -13.49 1.07
CA LEU A 165 -4.94 -12.77 1.10
C LEU A 165 -5.18 -11.98 -0.20
N GLY A 166 -4.19 -11.26 -0.68
CA GLY A 166 -4.35 -10.54 -1.93
C GLY A 166 -4.42 -11.44 -3.16
N SER A 167 -3.83 -12.65 -3.10
CA SER A 167 -3.99 -13.65 -4.17
C SER A 167 -5.42 -14.16 -4.26
N ILE A 168 -6.16 -14.22 -3.14
CA ILE A 168 -7.59 -14.56 -3.16
C ILE A 168 -8.34 -13.51 -3.99
N VAL A 169 -8.09 -12.22 -3.77
CA VAL A 169 -8.70 -11.14 -4.55
C VAL A 169 -8.33 -11.25 -6.03
N ILE A 170 -7.06 -11.52 -6.34
CA ILE A 170 -6.60 -11.68 -7.72
C ILE A 170 -7.28 -12.88 -8.41
N VAL A 171 -7.37 -14.02 -7.72
CA VAL A 171 -8.03 -15.22 -8.25
C VAL A 171 -9.53 -14.98 -8.43
N SER A 172 -10.19 -14.33 -7.47
CA SER A 172 -11.60 -13.95 -7.60
C SER A 172 -11.82 -13.08 -8.84
N GLY A 173 -10.92 -12.12 -9.12
CA GLY A 173 -10.99 -11.27 -10.30
C GLY A 173 -10.82 -12.01 -11.64
N LEU A 174 -10.25 -13.21 -11.62
CA LEU A 174 -10.13 -14.08 -12.80
C LEU A 174 -11.33 -15.02 -12.97
N LEU A 175 -12.04 -15.34 -11.88
CA LEU A 175 -13.16 -16.29 -11.87
C LEU A 175 -14.51 -15.61 -12.03
N PHE A 176 -14.68 -14.41 -11.51
CA PHE A 176 -15.93 -13.65 -11.51
C PHE A 176 -15.82 -12.42 -12.40
N ASN A 177 -16.95 -11.91 -12.85
CA ASN A 177 -17.05 -10.74 -13.68
C ASN A 177 -18.09 -9.74 -13.14
N GLN A 178 -18.21 -8.56 -13.77
CA GLN A 178 -19.15 -7.52 -13.33
C GLN A 178 -20.61 -7.95 -13.32
N ASN A 179 -21.03 -8.87 -14.22
CA ASN A 179 -22.40 -9.34 -14.23
C ASN A 179 -22.70 -10.21 -13.01
N ASP A 180 -21.75 -11.05 -12.60
CA ASP A 180 -21.89 -11.88 -11.40
C ASP A 180 -22.04 -10.99 -10.16
N PHE A 181 -21.25 -9.93 -10.05
CA PHE A 181 -21.34 -8.94 -8.97
C PHE A 181 -22.68 -8.22 -8.96
N ILE A 182 -23.13 -7.70 -10.11
CA ILE A 182 -24.42 -6.99 -10.24
C ILE A 182 -25.57 -7.89 -9.83
N THR A 183 -25.56 -9.17 -10.28
CA THR A 183 -26.60 -10.14 -9.93
C THR A 183 -26.60 -10.41 -8.41
N SER A 184 -25.43 -10.61 -7.80
CA SER A 184 -25.32 -10.85 -6.36
C SER A 184 -25.80 -9.65 -5.53
N VAL A 185 -25.45 -8.44 -5.92
CA VAL A 185 -25.91 -7.21 -5.22
C VAL A 185 -27.42 -7.04 -5.37
N PHE A 186 -27.98 -7.34 -6.55
CA PHE A 186 -29.43 -7.30 -6.76
C PHE A 186 -30.18 -8.35 -5.91
N GLU A 187 -29.63 -9.54 -5.76
CA GLU A 187 -30.24 -10.60 -4.94
C GLU A 187 -30.20 -10.27 -3.44
N ILE A 188 -29.10 -9.72 -2.94
CA ILE A 188 -28.86 -9.45 -1.52
C ILE A 188 -29.49 -8.12 -1.08
N ASP A 189 -29.15 -7.03 -1.77
CA ASP A 189 -29.53 -5.67 -1.38
C ASP A 189 -30.76 -5.12 -2.13
N LYS A 190 -31.22 -5.82 -3.17
CA LYS A 190 -32.27 -5.37 -4.11
C LYS A 190 -31.98 -4.00 -4.71
N ARG A 191 -30.72 -3.61 -4.84
CA ARG A 191 -30.28 -2.39 -5.49
C ARG A 191 -30.01 -2.64 -6.96
N GLU A 192 -30.60 -1.83 -7.81
CA GLU A 192 -30.24 -1.80 -9.23
C GLU A 192 -28.98 -0.96 -9.41
N ILE A 193 -27.89 -1.60 -9.83
CA ILE A 193 -26.67 -0.90 -10.23
C ILE A 193 -26.90 -0.36 -11.64
N THR A 194 -26.85 0.96 -11.78
CA THR A 194 -26.98 1.63 -13.08
C THR A 194 -25.89 1.13 -14.03
N SER A 195 -26.25 0.83 -15.27
CA SER A 195 -25.32 0.38 -16.30
C SER A 195 -24.12 1.32 -16.43
N ILE A 196 -22.95 0.74 -16.76
CA ILE A 196 -21.67 1.41 -16.89
C ILE A 196 -21.81 2.72 -17.70
N GLN A 197 -21.64 3.86 -17.01
CA GLN A 197 -21.62 5.15 -17.67
C GLN A 197 -20.28 5.34 -18.41
N TYR A 198 -20.38 5.74 -19.67
CA TYR A 198 -19.17 6.07 -20.42
C TYR A 198 -18.61 7.39 -19.89
N LYS A 199 -17.38 7.40 -19.42
CA LYS A 199 -16.71 8.60 -18.94
C LYS A 199 -15.66 9.05 -19.93
N GLN A 200 -15.72 10.33 -20.30
CA GLN A 200 -14.75 10.93 -21.19
C GLN A 200 -13.40 11.08 -20.48
N PHE A 201 -12.31 10.79 -21.16
CA PHE A 201 -10.95 10.90 -20.63
C PHE A 201 -10.56 12.37 -20.40
N ASP A 202 -10.04 12.67 -19.21
CA ASP A 202 -9.51 13.97 -18.84
C ASP A 202 -8.05 13.83 -18.34
N TRP A 203 -7.14 14.49 -19.03
CA TRP A 203 -5.71 14.49 -18.71
C TRP A 203 -5.42 15.03 -17.30
N ARG A 204 -6.13 16.04 -16.84
CA ARG A 204 -5.89 16.63 -15.52
C ARG A 204 -6.26 15.65 -14.42
N VAL A 205 -7.43 15.06 -14.54
CA VAL A 205 -7.91 14.03 -13.61
C VAL A 205 -6.97 12.83 -13.60
N PHE A 206 -6.57 12.36 -14.79
CA PHE A 206 -5.66 11.23 -14.94
C PHE A 206 -4.29 11.48 -14.30
N LEU A 207 -3.66 12.62 -14.55
CA LEU A 207 -2.37 12.97 -13.97
C LEU A 207 -2.46 13.17 -12.45
N THR A 208 -3.55 13.78 -11.97
CA THR A 208 -3.80 13.92 -10.53
C THR A 208 -3.90 12.54 -9.85
N ALA A 209 -4.68 11.63 -10.43
CA ALA A 209 -4.80 10.27 -9.94
C ALA A 209 -3.44 9.54 -9.97
N SER A 210 -2.71 9.63 -11.08
CA SER A 210 -1.40 9.00 -11.20
C SER A 210 -0.40 9.52 -10.17
N THR A 211 -0.44 10.81 -9.84
CA THR A 211 0.41 11.42 -8.80
C THR A 211 0.07 10.87 -7.42
N LEU A 212 -1.22 10.73 -7.09
CA LEU A 212 -1.63 10.11 -5.83
C LEU A 212 -1.26 8.63 -5.77
N LEU A 213 -1.46 7.91 -6.86
CA LEU A 213 -1.13 6.48 -6.95
C LEU A 213 0.38 6.23 -6.89
N PHE A 214 1.21 7.18 -7.31
CA PHE A 214 2.67 7.11 -7.13
C PHE A 214 3.07 6.94 -5.66
N SER A 215 2.31 7.52 -4.73
CA SER A 215 2.58 7.38 -3.29
C SER A 215 2.55 5.93 -2.81
N SER A 216 1.81 5.05 -3.50
CA SER A 216 1.76 3.61 -3.19
C SER A 216 3.09 2.89 -3.41
N PHE A 217 3.97 3.46 -4.23
CA PHE A 217 5.30 2.91 -4.50
C PHE A 217 6.38 3.43 -3.56
N ILE A 218 6.08 4.38 -2.67
CA ILE A 218 7.02 4.89 -1.67
C ILE A 218 7.31 3.79 -0.65
N GLY A 219 8.60 3.58 -0.31
CA GLY A 219 9.03 2.56 0.65
C GLY A 219 10.22 1.72 0.17
N PHE A 220 10.54 1.69 -1.14
CA PHE A 220 11.74 1.02 -1.64
C PHE A 220 13.04 1.63 -1.08
N ASP A 221 13.01 2.89 -0.72
CA ASP A 221 14.09 3.66 -0.10
C ASP A 221 14.44 3.16 1.31
N ALA A 222 13.50 2.53 2.03
CA ALA A 222 13.76 1.87 3.30
C ALA A 222 14.81 0.75 3.16
N ILE A 223 14.90 0.10 2.00
CA ILE A 223 15.94 -0.90 1.70
C ILE A 223 17.34 -0.27 1.81
N ALA A 224 17.52 0.96 1.32
CA ALA A 224 18.81 1.65 1.37
C ALA A 224 19.27 1.98 2.81
N GLN A 225 18.34 2.04 3.76
CA GLN A 225 18.67 2.26 5.17
C GLN A 225 19.25 1.02 5.85
N THR A 226 19.03 -0.18 5.29
CA THR A 226 19.53 -1.44 5.85
C THR A 226 21.00 -1.74 5.50
N GLY A 227 21.75 -0.76 4.98
CA GLY A 227 23.11 -0.93 4.46
C GLY A 227 24.09 -1.63 5.40
N ASN A 228 24.04 -1.31 6.70
CA ASN A 228 24.95 -1.89 7.70
C ASN A 228 24.54 -3.31 8.14
N GLU A 229 23.32 -3.74 7.86
CA GLU A 229 22.79 -5.04 8.27
C GLU A 229 22.77 -6.05 7.11
N ALA A 230 22.89 -5.57 5.88
CA ALA A 230 22.85 -6.40 4.68
C ALA A 230 24.17 -7.16 4.47
N LYS A 231 24.08 -8.46 4.15
CA LYS A 231 25.21 -9.22 3.64
C LYS A 231 25.53 -8.75 2.22
N ASN A 232 26.81 -8.50 1.94
CA ASN A 232 27.27 -7.99 0.62
C ASN A 232 26.42 -6.79 0.13
N PRO A 233 26.38 -5.68 0.88
CA PRO A 233 25.45 -4.59 0.64
C PRO A 233 25.57 -3.99 -0.78
N THR A 234 26.77 -3.90 -1.34
CA THR A 234 27.02 -3.40 -2.70
C THR A 234 26.27 -4.17 -3.79
N LYS A 235 25.95 -5.43 -3.57
CA LYS A 235 25.24 -6.29 -4.53
C LYS A 235 23.81 -6.54 -4.14
N ASN A 236 23.54 -6.77 -2.84
CA ASN A 236 22.23 -7.21 -2.38
C ASN A 236 21.23 -6.05 -2.27
N ILE A 237 21.69 -4.86 -1.87
CA ILE A 237 20.77 -3.70 -1.75
C ILE A 237 20.23 -3.26 -3.13
N PRO A 238 21.08 -3.02 -4.15
CA PRO A 238 20.57 -2.67 -5.48
C PRO A 238 19.62 -3.72 -6.05
N LYS A 239 19.97 -5.00 -5.93
CA LYS A 239 19.11 -6.11 -6.39
C LYS A 239 17.78 -6.15 -5.63
N ALA A 240 17.81 -5.95 -4.31
CA ALA A 240 16.61 -5.95 -3.49
C ALA A 240 15.66 -4.79 -3.86
N ILE A 241 16.20 -3.60 -4.12
CA ILE A 241 15.40 -2.45 -4.56
C ILE A 241 14.69 -2.74 -5.88
N LEU A 242 15.44 -3.24 -6.88
CA LEU A 242 14.86 -3.54 -8.19
C LEU A 242 13.87 -4.72 -8.15
N LEU A 243 14.15 -5.76 -7.38
CA LEU A 243 13.23 -6.88 -7.18
C LEU A 243 11.96 -6.43 -6.45
N ALA A 244 12.09 -5.62 -5.40
CA ALA A 244 10.96 -5.15 -4.63
C ALA A 244 10.02 -4.30 -5.47
N ILE A 245 10.53 -3.28 -6.19
CA ILE A 245 9.69 -2.42 -7.02
C ILE A 245 9.02 -3.21 -8.16
N PHE A 246 9.72 -4.18 -8.75
CA PHE A 246 9.19 -5.02 -9.83
C PHE A 246 8.05 -5.91 -9.33
N ILE A 247 8.24 -6.61 -8.21
CA ILE A 247 7.22 -7.47 -7.61
C ILE A 247 6.00 -6.66 -7.21
N VAL A 248 6.21 -5.53 -6.54
CA VAL A 248 5.12 -4.66 -6.08
C VAL A 248 4.35 -4.06 -7.26
N SER A 249 5.05 -3.62 -8.31
CA SER A 249 4.40 -3.08 -9.51
C SER A 249 3.49 -4.10 -10.18
N ILE A 250 3.97 -5.33 -10.38
CA ILE A 250 3.15 -6.41 -10.97
C ILE A 250 1.95 -6.70 -10.07
N TYR A 251 2.19 -6.83 -8.78
CA TYR A 251 1.12 -7.15 -7.83
C TYR A 251 0.04 -6.06 -7.79
N TYR A 252 0.40 -4.80 -7.74
CA TYR A 252 -0.54 -3.68 -7.74
C TYR A 252 -1.40 -3.63 -9.01
N ILE A 253 -0.77 -3.87 -10.16
CA ILE A 253 -1.46 -3.90 -11.44
C ILE A 253 -2.45 -5.07 -11.48
N LEU A 254 -2.00 -6.29 -11.14
CA LEU A 254 -2.85 -7.47 -11.12
C LEU A 254 -4.02 -7.31 -10.14
N PHE A 255 -3.74 -6.84 -8.93
CA PHE A 255 -4.76 -6.61 -7.91
C PHE A 255 -5.81 -5.60 -8.39
N THR A 256 -5.37 -4.46 -8.93
CA THR A 256 -6.27 -3.42 -9.40
C THR A 256 -7.10 -3.87 -10.60
N ILE A 257 -6.50 -4.58 -11.56
CA ILE A 257 -7.22 -5.18 -12.69
C ILE A 257 -8.30 -6.14 -12.17
N SER A 258 -7.95 -7.02 -11.24
CA SER A 258 -8.87 -8.02 -10.69
C SER A 258 -10.05 -7.38 -9.98
N VAL A 259 -9.81 -6.36 -9.18
CA VAL A 259 -10.88 -5.62 -8.50
C VAL A 259 -11.84 -4.98 -9.50
N TYR A 260 -11.34 -4.24 -10.48
CA TYR A 260 -12.17 -3.54 -11.47
C TYR A 260 -12.78 -4.46 -12.52
N ASN A 261 -12.29 -5.71 -12.62
CA ASN A 261 -12.95 -6.74 -13.42
C ASN A 261 -14.23 -7.26 -12.77
N ILE A 262 -14.28 -7.30 -11.43
CA ILE A 262 -15.47 -7.73 -10.67
C ILE A 262 -16.39 -6.55 -10.39
N VAL A 263 -15.84 -5.47 -9.81
CA VAL A 263 -16.64 -4.37 -9.29
C VAL A 263 -16.70 -3.23 -10.30
N PRO A 264 -17.91 -2.84 -10.77
CA PRO A 264 -18.06 -1.68 -11.64
C PRO A 264 -17.55 -0.41 -10.99
N TRP A 265 -16.77 0.40 -11.72
CA TRP A 265 -16.17 1.62 -11.19
C TRP A 265 -17.18 2.65 -10.68
N ASN A 266 -18.36 2.73 -11.29
CA ASN A 266 -19.46 3.61 -10.86
C ASN A 266 -19.98 3.22 -9.47
N PHE A 267 -20.14 1.92 -9.20
CA PHE A 267 -20.49 1.42 -7.88
C PHE A 267 -19.43 1.82 -6.83
N VAL A 268 -18.15 1.67 -7.16
CA VAL A 268 -17.05 2.10 -6.28
C VAL A 268 -17.09 3.60 -6.05
N ALA A 269 -17.36 4.40 -7.08
CA ALA A 269 -17.43 5.85 -6.95
C ALA A 269 -18.58 6.29 -6.03
N ASP A 270 -19.76 5.71 -6.18
CA ASP A 270 -20.95 6.05 -5.39
C ASP A 270 -20.79 5.61 -3.92
N GLU A 271 -20.37 4.37 -3.68
CA GLU A 271 -20.17 3.85 -2.32
C GLU A 271 -19.01 4.55 -1.59
N SER A 272 -17.93 4.92 -2.29
CA SER A 272 -16.79 5.60 -1.68
C SER A 272 -17.12 6.98 -1.11
N LEU A 273 -18.20 7.61 -1.55
CA LEU A 273 -18.72 8.86 -0.99
C LEU A 273 -19.42 8.65 0.35
N ILE A 274 -19.98 7.46 0.57
CA ILE A 274 -20.79 7.14 1.75
C ILE A 274 -19.93 6.57 2.87
N LYS A 275 -19.04 5.64 2.52
CA LYS A 275 -18.17 4.94 3.49
C LYS A 275 -16.76 4.68 2.93
N ASP A 276 -15.83 4.41 3.82
CA ASP A 276 -14.50 3.96 3.42
C ASP A 276 -14.57 2.49 2.97
N ILE A 277 -14.31 2.25 1.69
CA ILE A 277 -14.43 0.95 1.06
C ILE A 277 -13.09 0.23 1.10
N THR A 278 -13.15 -1.07 1.36
CA THR A 278 -12.01 -1.98 1.33
C THR A 278 -12.28 -3.15 0.39
N ALA A 279 -11.24 -3.74 -0.22
CA ALA A 279 -11.41 -4.89 -1.09
C ALA A 279 -12.17 -6.06 -0.43
N PRO A 280 -11.84 -6.47 0.84
CA PRO A 280 -12.58 -7.54 1.51
C PRO A 280 -14.03 -7.18 1.87
N GLY A 281 -14.38 -5.91 1.87
CA GLY A 281 -15.75 -5.46 2.17
C GLY A 281 -16.65 -5.37 0.94
N LEU A 282 -16.08 -5.55 -0.25
CA LEU A 282 -16.81 -5.54 -1.53
C LEU A 282 -16.93 -6.94 -2.16
N LEU A 283 -16.05 -7.86 -1.81
CA LEU A 283 -16.00 -9.24 -2.28
C LEU A 283 -16.62 -10.19 -1.29
#